data_737ccdf61e86e4ce250d3fd5f70e40a7
#
_entry.id   737ccdf61e86e4ce250d3fd5f70e40a7
#
_cell.length_a   1.000
_cell.length_b   1.000
_cell.length_c   1.000
_cell.angle_alpha   90.00
_cell.angle_beta   90.00
_cell.angle_gamma   90.00
#
_symmetry.space_group_name_H-M   'P 1'
#
loop_
_entity.id
_entity.type
_entity.pdbx_description
1 polymer ?
#
loop_
_entity_poly.entity_id
_entity_poly.type
_entity_poly.pdbx_seq_one_letter_code
_entity_poly.pdbx_strand_id
1 'polypeptide(L)'
;MSSENNLPHDAICILEEQTQLTLVDLCGACAVHAERIIELVDVGVLEPVGREPAHWRFGGASLHRAHTALRLQRDLEINLAGVALALELLDEIESLRTRLRAMGGG
;
A
#
# COMPACT_ATOMS: atom_id res chain seq x y z
N MET A 1 -8.62 24.83 3.89
CA MET A 1 -9.39 23.68 3.61
C MET A 1 -8.84 22.93 2.41
N SER A 2 -8.65 21.69 2.57
CA SER A 2 -8.04 20.88 1.53
C SER A 2 -9.10 20.30 0.61
N SER A 3 -8.97 20.52 -0.70
CA SER A 3 -9.94 20.01 -1.65
C SER A 3 -9.84 18.49 -1.79
N GLU A 4 -8.67 17.91 -1.49
CA GLU A 4 -8.57 16.47 -1.63
C GLU A 4 -9.41 15.74 -0.60
N ASN A 5 -9.77 16.37 0.49
CA ASN A 5 -10.64 15.75 1.48
C ASN A 5 -12.08 15.65 1.01
N ASN A 6 -12.41 16.31 -0.10
CA ASN A 6 -13.76 16.30 -0.63
C ASN A 6 -13.93 15.34 -1.78
N LEU A 7 -12.86 14.66 -2.19
CA LEU A 7 -12.95 13.71 -3.30
C LEU A 7 -13.64 12.43 -2.84
N PRO A 8 -14.50 11.86 -3.69
CA PRO A 8 -15.10 10.56 -3.37
C PRO A 8 -14.02 9.49 -3.26
N HIS A 9 -14.27 8.53 -2.39
CA HIS A 9 -13.33 7.43 -2.22
C HIS A 9 -13.04 6.73 -3.55
N ASP A 10 -14.08 6.53 -4.37
CA ASP A 10 -13.92 5.86 -5.65
C ASP A 10 -13.01 6.62 -6.59
N ALA A 11 -13.11 7.94 -6.59
CA ALA A 11 -12.26 8.76 -7.44
C ALA A 11 -10.79 8.64 -7.03
N ILE A 12 -10.54 8.59 -5.73
CA ILE A 12 -9.19 8.43 -5.22
C ILE A 12 -8.62 7.09 -5.65
N CYS A 13 -9.40 6.02 -5.54
CA CYS A 13 -8.95 4.70 -5.93
C CYS A 13 -8.61 4.63 -7.41
N ILE A 14 -9.44 5.25 -8.25
CA ILE A 14 -9.20 5.26 -9.69
C ILE A 14 -7.90 5.98 -10.00
N LEU A 15 -7.65 7.12 -9.35
CA LEU A 15 -6.42 7.86 -9.57
C LEU A 15 -5.21 7.04 -9.14
N GLU A 16 -5.33 6.34 -8.01
CA GLU A 16 -4.24 5.52 -7.53
C GLU A 16 -3.89 4.39 -8.50
N GLU A 17 -4.91 3.78 -9.09
CA GLU A 17 -4.67 2.68 -10.03
C GLU A 17 -3.98 3.16 -11.30
N GLN A 18 -4.19 4.41 -11.67
CA GLN A 18 -3.58 4.95 -12.88
C GLN A 18 -2.19 5.51 -12.64
N THR A 19 -1.82 5.69 -11.39
CA THR A 19 -0.52 6.25 -11.04
C THR A 19 0.55 5.19 -11.16
N GLN A 20 1.68 5.56 -11.76
CA GLN A 20 2.84 4.67 -11.83
C GLN A 20 4.00 5.33 -11.13
N LEU A 21 4.41 4.74 -10.03
CA LEU A 21 5.47 5.29 -9.18
C LEU A 21 6.72 4.43 -9.31
N THR A 22 7.87 5.09 -9.26
CA THR A 22 9.15 4.38 -9.25
C THR A 22 9.54 4.07 -7.82
N LEU A 23 10.59 3.25 -7.68
CA LEU A 23 11.16 2.99 -6.36
C LEU A 23 11.57 4.29 -5.69
N VAL A 24 12.21 5.19 -6.45
CA VAL A 24 12.64 6.47 -5.90
C VAL A 24 11.45 7.29 -5.42
N ASP A 25 10.35 7.25 -6.17
CA ASP A 25 9.14 7.97 -5.77
C ASP A 25 8.63 7.47 -4.42
N LEU A 26 8.60 6.15 -4.23
CA LEU A 26 8.13 5.58 -2.96
C LEU A 26 9.06 5.93 -1.82
N CYS A 27 10.36 5.87 -2.06
CA CYS A 27 11.33 6.22 -1.03
C CYS A 27 11.15 7.66 -0.58
N GLY A 28 10.96 8.56 -1.54
CA GLY A 28 10.75 9.96 -1.21
C GLY A 28 9.46 10.19 -0.45
N ALA A 29 8.38 9.55 -0.90
CA ALA A 29 7.08 9.75 -0.27
C ALA A 29 7.05 9.19 1.15
N CYS A 30 7.75 8.07 1.39
CA CYS A 30 7.77 7.42 2.69
C CYS A 30 8.93 7.87 3.56
N ALA A 31 9.85 8.65 3.01
CA ALA A 31 11.03 9.15 3.72
C ALA A 31 11.86 8.00 4.27
N VAL A 32 12.12 7.00 3.43
CA VAL A 32 12.95 5.85 3.81
C VAL A 32 13.93 5.55 2.69
N HIS A 33 14.96 4.79 3.02
CA HIS A 33 15.92 4.32 2.04
C HIS A 33 15.33 3.18 1.22
N ALA A 34 15.91 2.98 0.03
CA ALA A 34 15.40 1.99 -0.91
C ALA A 34 15.34 0.59 -0.29
N GLU A 35 16.29 0.27 0.59
CA GLU A 35 16.32 -1.05 1.22
C GLU A 35 15.03 -1.40 1.93
N ARG A 36 14.42 -0.40 2.57
CA ARG A 36 13.17 -0.64 3.29
C ARG A 36 12.04 -1.01 2.35
N ILE A 37 11.98 -0.34 1.20
CA ILE A 37 10.96 -0.64 0.20
C ILE A 37 11.22 -2.01 -0.42
N ILE A 38 12.49 -2.31 -0.71
CA ILE A 38 12.85 -3.59 -1.28
C ILE A 38 12.48 -4.74 -0.35
N GLU A 39 12.68 -4.55 0.96
CA GLU A 39 12.27 -5.55 1.94
C GLU A 39 10.77 -5.81 1.89
N LEU A 40 9.98 -4.76 1.71
CA LEU A 40 8.54 -4.92 1.62
C LEU A 40 8.13 -5.70 0.37
N VAL A 41 8.88 -5.53 -0.72
CA VAL A 41 8.65 -6.32 -1.92
C VAL A 41 9.02 -7.77 -1.67
N ASP A 42 10.15 -7.99 -0.99
CA ASP A 42 10.63 -9.35 -0.73
C ASP A 42 9.64 -10.18 0.09
N VAL A 43 8.96 -9.55 1.03
CA VAL A 43 7.99 -10.29 1.86
C VAL A 43 6.58 -10.28 1.29
N GLY A 44 6.41 -9.71 0.09
CA GLY A 44 5.13 -9.75 -0.60
C GLY A 44 4.14 -8.68 -0.23
N VAL A 45 4.54 -7.70 0.56
CA VAL A 45 3.65 -6.59 0.91
C VAL A 45 3.39 -5.70 -0.31
N LEU A 46 4.42 -5.51 -1.13
CA LEU A 46 4.31 -4.72 -2.35
C LEU A 46 4.61 -5.61 -3.55
N GLU A 47 3.90 -5.37 -4.64
CA GLU A 47 4.05 -6.17 -5.86
C GLU A 47 4.24 -5.26 -7.06
N PRO A 48 5.47 -4.84 -7.31
CA PRO A 48 5.73 -3.98 -8.46
C PRO A 48 5.69 -4.74 -9.78
N VAL A 49 5.52 -4.01 -10.85
CA VAL A 49 5.67 -4.54 -12.20
C VAL A 49 7.11 -4.25 -12.63
N GLY A 50 7.79 -5.26 -13.15
CA GLY A 50 9.17 -5.12 -13.56
C GLY A 50 10.06 -6.11 -12.84
N ARG A 51 11.21 -6.43 -13.45
CA ARG A 51 12.10 -7.45 -12.89
C ARG A 51 13.11 -6.91 -11.91
N GLU A 52 13.65 -5.73 -12.21
CA GLU A 52 14.74 -5.17 -11.42
C GLU A 52 14.27 -3.92 -10.72
N PRO A 53 14.79 -3.65 -9.53
CA PRO A 53 14.36 -2.46 -8.77
C PRO A 53 14.43 -1.17 -9.57
N ALA A 54 15.42 -1.03 -10.46
CA ALA A 54 15.56 0.18 -11.25
C ALA A 54 14.41 0.37 -12.23
N HIS A 55 13.71 -0.71 -12.57
CA HIS A 55 12.63 -0.67 -13.54
C HIS A 55 11.27 -0.93 -12.92
N TRP A 56 11.21 -1.05 -11.60
CA TRP A 56 9.93 -1.29 -10.92
C TRP A 56 8.98 -0.14 -11.12
N ARG A 57 7.70 -0.48 -11.27
CA ARG A 57 6.61 0.49 -11.30
C ARG A 57 5.55 0.03 -10.31
N PHE A 58 5.11 0.94 -9.47
CA PHE A 58 4.12 0.67 -8.43
C PHE A 58 2.87 1.48 -8.72
N GLY A 59 1.71 0.89 -8.43
CA GLY A 59 0.48 1.65 -8.46
C GLY A 59 0.37 2.52 -7.22
N GLY A 60 -0.58 3.45 -7.25
CA GLY A 60 -0.78 4.34 -6.09
C GLY A 60 -1.19 3.60 -4.83
N ALA A 61 -1.90 2.47 -5.00
CA ALA A 61 -2.27 1.65 -3.85
C ALA A 61 -1.05 1.14 -3.10
N SER A 62 0.07 0.92 -3.81
CA SER A 62 1.31 0.48 -3.17
C SER A 62 1.86 1.54 -2.22
N LEU A 63 1.69 2.82 -2.56
CA LEU A 63 2.14 3.88 -1.68
C LEU A 63 1.41 3.79 -0.34
N HIS A 64 0.10 3.60 -0.39
CA HIS A 64 -0.70 3.49 0.82
C HIS A 64 -0.27 2.27 1.63
N ARG A 65 -0.07 1.13 0.96
CA ARG A 65 0.36 -0.08 1.65
C ARG A 65 1.74 0.09 2.29
N ALA A 66 2.66 0.77 1.58
CA ALA A 66 3.98 1.02 2.13
C ALA A 66 3.90 1.88 3.38
N HIS A 67 3.10 2.95 3.34
CA HIS A 67 2.91 3.79 4.52
C HIS A 67 2.38 2.98 5.69
N THR A 68 1.36 2.16 5.46
CA THR A 68 0.76 1.36 6.51
C THR A 68 1.78 0.37 7.09
N ALA A 69 2.52 -0.31 6.21
CA ALA A 69 3.51 -1.30 6.66
C ALA A 69 4.61 -0.66 7.51
N LEU A 70 5.13 0.47 7.04
CA LEU A 70 6.20 1.14 7.76
C LEU A 70 5.73 1.69 9.09
N ARG A 71 4.48 2.17 9.14
CA ARG A 71 3.91 2.66 10.39
C ARG A 71 3.73 1.52 11.38
N LEU A 72 3.27 0.36 10.93
CA LEU A 72 3.12 -0.79 11.81
C LEU A 72 4.46 -1.21 12.41
N GLN A 73 5.51 -1.22 11.58
CA GLN A 73 6.83 -1.55 12.09
C GLN A 73 7.29 -0.56 13.14
N ARG A 74 7.11 0.71 12.86
CA ARG A 74 7.60 1.75 13.75
C ARG A 74 6.80 1.79 15.06
N ASP A 75 5.48 1.77 14.94
CA ASP A 75 4.63 1.99 16.10
C ASP A 75 4.44 0.74 16.96
N LEU A 76 4.43 -0.42 16.33
CA LEU A 76 4.18 -1.67 17.03
C LEU A 76 5.42 -2.55 17.13
N GLU A 77 6.51 -2.13 16.49
CA GLU A 77 7.80 -2.84 16.56
C GLU A 77 7.69 -4.31 16.14
N ILE A 78 6.83 -4.59 15.16
CA ILE A 78 6.72 -5.95 14.66
C ILE A 78 7.68 -6.15 13.50
N ASN A 79 8.12 -7.39 13.31
CA ASN A 79 9.07 -7.67 12.24
C ASN A 79 8.35 -7.76 10.90
N LEU A 80 9.15 -7.92 9.83
CA LEU A 80 8.59 -7.92 8.48
C LEU A 80 7.60 -9.05 8.25
N ALA A 81 7.86 -10.23 8.81
CA ALA A 81 6.93 -11.34 8.67
C ALA A 81 5.57 -10.99 9.29
N GLY A 82 5.61 -10.34 10.46
CA GLY A 82 4.38 -9.90 11.12
C GLY A 82 3.67 -8.82 10.33
N VAL A 83 4.43 -7.92 9.72
CA VAL A 83 3.83 -6.88 8.88
C VAL A 83 3.12 -7.52 7.69
N ALA A 84 3.77 -8.49 7.05
CA ALA A 84 3.17 -9.17 5.91
C ALA A 84 1.86 -9.85 6.30
N LEU A 85 1.84 -10.52 7.45
CA LEU A 85 0.63 -11.16 7.94
C LEU A 85 -0.45 -10.12 8.25
N ALA A 86 -0.06 -9.02 8.89
CA ALA A 86 -1.03 -7.98 9.23
C ALA A 86 -1.68 -7.41 7.97
N LEU A 87 -0.88 -7.17 6.92
CA LEU A 87 -1.42 -6.64 5.68
C LEU A 87 -2.37 -7.65 5.01
N GLU A 88 -2.03 -8.94 5.07
CA GLU A 88 -2.93 -9.96 4.55
C GLU A 88 -4.27 -9.96 5.29
N LEU A 89 -4.21 -9.84 6.62
CA LEU A 89 -5.44 -9.83 7.41
C LEU A 89 -6.26 -8.57 7.12
N LEU A 90 -5.60 -7.44 6.94
CA LEU A 90 -6.32 -6.22 6.59
C LEU A 90 -6.99 -6.34 5.23
N ASP A 91 -6.31 -6.98 4.28
CA ASP A 91 -6.89 -7.22 2.96
C ASP A 91 -8.13 -8.11 3.08
N GLU A 92 -8.05 -9.14 3.93
CA GLU A 92 -9.16 -10.04 4.13
C GLU A 92 -10.35 -9.33 4.76
N ILE A 93 -10.07 -8.48 5.75
CA ILE A 93 -11.12 -7.69 6.39
C ILE A 93 -11.81 -6.81 5.36
N GLU A 94 -11.02 -6.13 4.52
CA GLU A 94 -11.60 -5.26 3.52
C GLU A 94 -12.45 -6.05 2.52
N SER A 95 -11.97 -7.21 2.13
CA SER A 95 -12.70 -8.07 1.21
C SER A 95 -14.04 -8.51 1.82
N LEU A 96 -14.02 -8.91 3.09
CA LEU A 96 -15.24 -9.33 3.77
C LEU A 96 -16.22 -8.18 3.92
N ARG A 97 -15.72 -7.00 4.23
CA ARG A 97 -16.59 -5.82 4.35
C ARG A 97 -17.26 -5.49 3.02
N THR A 98 -16.50 -5.61 1.94
CA THR A 98 -17.05 -5.36 0.61
C THR A 98 -18.15 -6.36 0.29
N ARG A 99 -17.94 -7.63 0.63
CA ARG A 99 -18.93 -8.66 0.38
C ARG A 99 -20.19 -8.43 1.20
N LEU A 100 -20.03 -8.01 2.46
CA LEU A 100 -21.20 -7.71 3.28
C LEU A 100 -22.00 -6.58 2.69
N ARG A 101 -21.34 -5.54 2.21
CA ARG A 101 -22.05 -4.43 1.60
C ARG A 101 -22.77 -4.86 0.33
N ALA A 102 -22.14 -5.72 -0.45
CA ALA A 102 -22.74 -6.22 -1.70
C ALA A 102 -23.96 -7.08 -1.41
N MET A 103 -24.00 -7.71 -0.23
CA MET A 103 -25.14 -8.54 0.15
C MET A 103 -26.22 -7.75 0.87
N GLY A 104 -26.10 -6.43 0.88
CA GLY A 104 -27.11 -5.60 1.49
C GLY A 104 -27.02 -5.50 2.99
N GLY A 105 -25.93 -5.99 3.57
CA GLY A 105 -25.75 -5.96 5.00
C GLY A 105 -25.11 -4.69 5.52
N GLY A 106 -24.82 -3.78 4.61
CA GLY A 106 -24.16 -2.55 4.97
C GLY A 106 -25.03 -1.52 5.56
#